data_e80f2f04d9be5c7e2f151a6a266e4ca7
#
_entry.id   e80f2f04d9be5c7e2f151a6a266e4ca7
#
_cell.length_a   1.000
_cell.length_b   1.000
_cell.length_c   1.000
_cell.angle_alpha   90.00
_cell.angle_beta   90.00
_cell.angle_gamma   90.00
#
_symmetry.space_group_name_H-M   'P 1'
#
loop_
_entity.id
_entity.type
_entity.pdbx_description
1 polymer ?
#
loop_
_entity_poly.entity_id
_entity_poly.type
_entity_poly.pdbx_seq_one_letter_code
_entity_poly.pdbx_strand_id
1 'polypeptide(L)'
;MGLTLPALHTHTQIVGGGGRPFGGKKHSVEPVQKRSYEANFYPVFDDSSPPGADYFRELARVSKRRIIWGGNFFLEHLDTASCLIVWDKKRRGMDQADCEIAGTDLPGQSRIFDFRWNGMLQGDMKHKETRIHATQKPVALYAWIYQRWAKAGDKILDTHLGSGSSRIAAWDAGLDFWGCEIDKTYYDLEEERFAAHAAHQNLFLL
;
A
#
# COMPACT_ATOMS: atom_id res chain seq x y z
N MET A 1 7.08 26.51 -20.89
CA MET A 1 8.16 25.86 -20.11
C MET A 1 7.54 24.74 -19.34
N GLY A 2 7.68 23.49 -19.81
CA GLY A 2 7.11 22.33 -19.16
C GLY A 2 7.92 21.98 -17.91
N LEU A 3 7.30 22.06 -16.73
CA LEU A 3 7.88 21.57 -15.49
C LEU A 3 7.98 20.05 -15.57
N THR A 4 9.17 19.55 -15.84
CA THR A 4 9.49 18.12 -15.80
C THR A 4 9.66 17.75 -14.34
N LEU A 5 8.62 17.17 -13.73
CA LEU A 5 8.65 16.74 -12.33
C LEU A 5 9.33 15.36 -12.24
N PRO A 6 10.43 15.19 -11.48
CA PRO A 6 10.85 13.87 -11.09
C PRO A 6 9.83 13.35 -10.06
N ALA A 7 9.04 12.34 -10.43
CA ALA A 7 8.03 11.80 -9.56
C ALA A 7 8.28 10.31 -9.34
N LEU A 8 8.26 9.89 -8.10
CA LEU A 8 8.12 8.50 -7.71
C LEU A 8 6.62 8.23 -7.50
N HIS A 9 6.04 7.31 -8.23
CA HIS A 9 4.63 6.98 -8.10
C HIS A 9 4.46 5.68 -7.33
N THR A 10 3.54 5.67 -6.38
CA THR A 10 3.11 4.46 -5.70
C THR A 10 1.65 4.21 -6.02
N HIS A 11 1.32 3.00 -6.39
CA HIS A 11 -0.04 2.57 -6.62
C HIS A 11 -0.41 1.48 -5.63
N THR A 12 -1.43 1.69 -4.85
CA THR A 12 -1.99 0.69 -3.93
C THR A 12 -3.16 0.00 -4.60
N GLN A 13 -3.20 -1.34 -4.60
CA GLN A 13 -4.04 -2.05 -5.44
C GLN A 13 -4.88 -3.19 -4.85
N ILE A 14 -5.93 -3.40 -5.44
CA ILE A 14 -7.03 -4.33 -5.61
C ILE A 14 -6.69 -5.78 -5.30
N VAL A 15 -7.46 -6.41 -4.43
CA VAL A 15 -7.49 -7.86 -4.27
C VAL A 15 -8.88 -8.37 -4.62
N GLY A 16 -9.05 -8.78 -5.85
CA GLY A 16 -10.16 -9.62 -6.25
C GLY A 16 -9.92 -11.05 -5.77
N GLY A 17 -10.44 -11.42 -4.61
CA GLY A 17 -10.39 -12.78 -4.07
C GLY A 17 -11.59 -13.60 -4.52
N GLY A 18 -11.59 -14.17 -5.72
CA GLY A 18 -12.50 -15.22 -6.15
C GLY A 18 -12.06 -16.58 -5.61
N GLY A 19 -12.35 -16.91 -4.36
CA GLY A 19 -12.14 -18.24 -3.80
C GLY A 19 -13.26 -19.19 -4.22
N ARG A 20 -12.95 -20.27 -4.97
CA ARG A 20 -13.87 -21.40 -5.19
C ARG A 20 -13.99 -22.23 -3.90
N PRO A 21 -15.18 -22.70 -3.51
CA PRO A 21 -15.34 -23.53 -2.33
C PRO A 21 -14.83 -24.95 -2.58
N PHE A 22 -13.86 -25.38 -1.83
CA PHE A 22 -13.52 -26.80 -1.68
C PHE A 22 -14.45 -27.45 -0.67
N GLY A 23 -15.18 -28.47 -1.09
CA GLY A 23 -16.04 -29.29 -0.25
C GLY A 23 -15.22 -30.16 0.69
N GLY A 24 -15.28 -29.91 1.98
CA GLY A 24 -14.73 -30.74 3.05
C GLY A 24 -15.82 -31.23 3.99
N LYS A 25 -15.77 -32.50 4.34
CA LYS A 25 -16.73 -33.26 5.16
C LYS A 25 -16.94 -32.64 6.53
N LYS A 26 -18.22 -32.56 6.95
CA LYS A 26 -18.66 -32.11 8.27
C LYS A 26 -18.21 -33.07 9.36
N HIS A 27 -17.42 -32.59 10.31
CA HIS A 27 -17.35 -33.14 11.65
C HIS A 27 -18.09 -32.16 12.58
N SER A 28 -19.09 -32.70 13.28
CA SER A 28 -19.86 -32.01 14.32
C SER A 28 -19.00 -31.81 15.56
N VAL A 29 -18.65 -30.55 15.85
CA VAL A 29 -18.08 -30.15 17.13
C VAL A 29 -19.04 -29.13 17.75
N GLU A 30 -19.34 -29.35 19.05
CA GLU A 30 -20.27 -28.52 19.80
C GLU A 30 -19.84 -27.03 19.84
N PRO A 31 -20.80 -26.09 20.00
CA PRO A 31 -20.49 -24.67 19.83
C PRO A 31 -19.74 -24.11 21.02
N VAL A 32 -18.47 -23.82 20.84
CA VAL A 32 -17.74 -22.89 21.72
C VAL A 32 -18.39 -21.52 21.55
N GLN A 33 -18.81 -20.91 22.68
CA GLN A 33 -19.35 -19.55 22.68
C GLN A 33 -18.45 -18.59 21.84
N LYS A 34 -18.95 -18.17 20.70
CA LYS A 34 -18.31 -17.14 19.89
C LYS A 34 -18.33 -15.84 20.69
N ARG A 35 -17.18 -15.44 21.26
CA ARG A 35 -16.93 -14.03 21.51
C ARG A 35 -17.02 -13.35 20.13
N SER A 36 -18.02 -12.50 19.95
CA SER A 36 -18.15 -11.65 18.79
C SER A 36 -16.95 -10.71 18.77
N TYR A 37 -15.90 -11.06 18.03
CA TYR A 37 -14.96 -10.06 17.55
C TYR A 37 -15.77 -9.24 16.55
N GLU A 38 -16.05 -7.98 16.86
CA GLU A 38 -16.46 -7.03 15.85
C GLU A 38 -15.37 -7.06 14.78
N ALA A 39 -15.68 -7.66 13.65
CA ALA A 39 -14.82 -7.58 12.49
C ALA A 39 -14.73 -6.08 12.16
N ASN A 40 -13.51 -5.53 12.10
CA ASN A 40 -13.32 -4.18 11.63
C ASN A 40 -13.94 -4.10 10.24
N PHE A 41 -15.12 -3.48 10.17
CA PHE A 41 -15.86 -3.35 8.94
C PHE A 41 -15.25 -2.17 8.20
N TYR A 42 -14.42 -2.46 7.20
CA TYR A 42 -13.92 -1.43 6.30
C TYR A 42 -15.00 -1.07 5.29
N PRO A 43 -15.18 0.22 4.95
CA PRO A 43 -16.06 0.60 3.85
C PRO A 43 -15.73 -0.20 2.59
N VAL A 44 -16.77 -0.60 1.87
CA VAL A 44 -16.61 -1.30 0.59
C VAL A 44 -16.23 -0.25 -0.44
N PHE A 45 -15.13 -0.43 -1.13
CA PHE A 45 -14.74 0.37 -2.30
C PHE A 45 -14.87 -0.47 -3.57
N ASP A 46 -15.14 0.21 -4.68
CA ASP A 46 -15.28 -0.47 -5.96
C ASP A 46 -13.89 -0.86 -6.50
N ASP A 47 -13.58 -2.14 -6.43
CA ASP A 47 -12.42 -2.78 -7.02
C ASP A 47 -12.81 -3.86 -8.05
N SER A 48 -14.00 -3.72 -8.63
CA SER A 48 -14.58 -4.71 -9.54
C SER A 48 -13.81 -4.90 -10.83
N SER A 49 -13.01 -3.91 -11.24
CA SER A 49 -12.19 -3.99 -12.45
C SER A 49 -10.81 -3.34 -12.25
N PRO A 50 -9.75 -3.94 -12.81
CA PRO A 50 -8.43 -3.32 -12.82
C PRO A 50 -8.42 -2.06 -13.69
N PRO A 51 -7.50 -1.11 -13.43
CA PRO A 51 -7.29 0.03 -14.31
C PRO A 51 -6.96 -0.41 -15.74
N GLY A 52 -7.53 0.28 -16.72
CA GLY A 52 -7.26 0.00 -18.14
C GLY A 52 -5.92 0.57 -18.62
N ALA A 53 -5.53 0.22 -19.85
CA ALA A 53 -4.28 0.65 -20.48
C ALA A 53 -4.08 2.18 -20.49
N ASP A 54 -5.18 2.94 -20.56
CA ASP A 54 -5.15 4.41 -20.56
C ASP A 54 -4.57 4.97 -19.26
N TYR A 55 -4.92 4.37 -18.13
CA TYR A 55 -4.37 4.72 -16.84
C TYR A 55 -2.84 4.55 -16.82
N PHE A 56 -2.33 3.40 -17.28
CA PHE A 56 -0.89 3.14 -17.29
C PHE A 56 -0.12 4.04 -18.24
N ARG A 57 -0.73 4.43 -19.39
CA ARG A 57 -0.15 5.43 -20.31
C ARG A 57 -0.04 6.80 -19.64
N GLU A 58 -1.10 7.25 -18.97
CA GLU A 58 -1.08 8.53 -18.27
C GLU A 58 -0.09 8.51 -17.09
N LEU A 59 -0.05 7.41 -16.35
CA LEU A 59 0.94 7.22 -15.28
C LEU A 59 2.38 7.36 -15.82
N ALA A 60 2.67 6.75 -16.98
CA ALA A 60 3.96 6.86 -17.63
C ALA A 60 4.24 8.29 -18.15
N ARG A 61 3.22 8.99 -18.62
CA ARG A 61 3.34 10.36 -19.15
C ARG A 61 3.70 11.37 -18.06
N VAL A 62 3.12 11.22 -16.86
CA VAL A 62 3.27 12.20 -15.78
C VAL A 62 4.43 11.90 -14.84
N SER A 63 5.04 10.72 -14.93
CA SER A 63 6.08 10.27 -14.01
C SER A 63 7.39 9.89 -14.70
N LYS A 64 8.50 10.09 -14.01
CA LYS A 64 9.82 9.60 -14.45
C LYS A 64 10.10 8.18 -13.96
N ARG A 65 9.51 7.79 -12.83
CA ARG A 65 9.68 6.50 -12.19
C ARG A 65 8.37 6.08 -11.58
N ARG A 66 8.09 4.78 -11.62
CA ARG A 66 6.83 4.21 -11.17
C ARG A 66 7.08 3.02 -10.25
N ILE A 67 6.23 2.90 -9.24
CA ILE A 67 6.12 1.71 -8.39
C ILE A 67 4.64 1.33 -8.40
N ILE A 68 4.32 0.17 -8.93
CA ILE A 68 2.94 -0.28 -9.13
C ILE A 68 2.73 -1.55 -8.31
N TRP A 69 2.08 -1.41 -7.15
CA TRP A 69 1.71 -2.54 -6.31
C TRP A 69 0.64 -3.40 -6.97
N GLY A 70 0.70 -4.71 -6.72
CA GLY A 70 -0.13 -5.66 -7.47
C GLY A 70 0.39 -5.91 -8.89
N GLY A 71 1.68 -5.63 -9.15
CA GLY A 71 2.29 -5.74 -10.47
C GLY A 71 2.09 -7.09 -11.15
N ASN A 72 1.91 -8.16 -10.37
CA ASN A 72 1.59 -9.48 -10.90
C ASN A 72 0.21 -9.58 -11.58
N PHE A 73 -0.69 -8.61 -11.35
CA PHE A 73 -2.00 -8.54 -12.02
C PHE A 73 -1.98 -7.65 -13.27
N PHE A 74 -0.90 -6.90 -13.48
CA PHE A 74 -0.77 -5.88 -14.53
C PHE A 74 0.46 -6.09 -15.42
N LEU A 75 0.93 -7.33 -15.56
CA LEU A 75 2.16 -7.66 -16.30
C LEU A 75 2.14 -7.14 -17.75
N GLU A 76 0.99 -7.13 -18.39
CA GLU A 76 0.81 -6.64 -19.76
C GLU A 76 0.99 -5.11 -19.89
N HIS A 77 0.90 -4.38 -18.77
CA HIS A 77 1.03 -2.93 -18.71
C HIS A 77 2.34 -2.46 -18.09
N LEU A 78 3.17 -3.40 -17.64
CA LEU A 78 4.48 -3.12 -17.08
C LEU A 78 5.54 -3.21 -18.17
N ASP A 79 5.86 -2.09 -18.81
CA ASP A 79 6.97 -2.01 -19.74
C ASP A 79 8.27 -2.42 -19.04
N THR A 80 8.78 -3.61 -19.36
CA THR A 80 10.09 -4.12 -18.91
C THR A 80 10.44 -3.76 -17.46
N ALA A 81 9.77 -4.38 -16.50
CA ALA A 81 10.12 -4.24 -15.08
C ALA A 81 11.52 -4.82 -14.85
N SER A 82 12.54 -3.96 -14.81
CA SER A 82 13.91 -4.34 -14.51
C SER A 82 14.16 -4.59 -13.02
N CYS A 83 13.29 -4.08 -12.17
CA CYS A 83 13.35 -4.18 -10.72
C CYS A 83 11.96 -4.50 -10.16
N LEU A 84 11.87 -5.52 -9.33
CA LEU A 84 10.69 -5.83 -8.56
C LEU A 84 10.92 -5.51 -7.09
N ILE A 85 9.88 -5.05 -6.43
CA ILE A 85 9.84 -4.95 -4.97
C ILE A 85 8.90 -6.02 -4.46
N VAL A 86 9.38 -6.86 -3.57
CA VAL A 86 8.59 -7.89 -2.91
C VAL A 86 8.48 -7.52 -1.44
N TRP A 87 7.26 -7.32 -0.97
CA TRP A 87 7.01 -7.17 0.46
C TRP A 87 6.62 -8.53 1.05
N ASP A 88 7.55 -9.18 1.78
CA ASP A 88 7.31 -10.41 2.55
C ASP A 88 6.60 -10.05 3.87
N LYS A 89 5.35 -10.50 3.98
CA LYS A 89 4.50 -10.24 5.16
C LYS A 89 4.77 -11.15 6.35
N LYS A 90 5.71 -12.10 6.19
CA LYS A 90 6.07 -13.11 7.22
C LYS A 90 4.87 -13.88 7.76
N ARG A 91 3.98 -14.33 6.87
CA ARG A 91 2.75 -15.04 7.25
C ARG A 91 2.52 -16.35 6.47
N ARG A 92 3.60 -17.08 6.21
CA ARG A 92 3.55 -18.36 5.49
C ARG A 92 2.64 -19.36 6.17
N GLY A 93 1.92 -20.17 5.36
CA GLY A 93 1.00 -21.18 5.84
C GLY A 93 -0.40 -20.66 6.21
N MET A 94 -0.74 -19.44 5.81
CA MET A 94 -2.08 -18.86 5.93
C MET A 94 -2.77 -18.82 4.56
N ASP A 95 -4.09 -18.74 4.53
CA ASP A 95 -4.89 -18.67 3.29
C ASP A 95 -4.65 -17.38 2.48
N GLN A 96 -4.09 -16.37 3.09
CA GLN A 96 -3.81 -15.08 2.46
C GLN A 96 -2.42 -15.06 1.86
N ALA A 97 -2.20 -14.22 0.83
CA ALA A 97 -0.92 -14.12 0.14
C ALA A 97 0.26 -13.81 1.07
N ASP A 98 1.34 -14.58 0.96
CA ASP A 98 2.56 -14.43 1.76
C ASP A 98 3.26 -13.11 1.55
N CYS A 99 3.16 -12.56 0.35
CA CYS A 99 3.82 -11.32 -0.07
C CYS A 99 2.92 -10.47 -0.98
N GLU A 100 3.33 -9.24 -1.19
CA GLU A 100 2.86 -8.40 -2.28
C GLU A 100 4.04 -8.03 -3.18
N ILE A 101 3.75 -7.87 -4.48
CA ILE A 101 4.76 -7.58 -5.50
C ILE A 101 4.43 -6.23 -6.14
N ALA A 102 5.44 -5.37 -6.22
CA ALA A 102 5.36 -4.19 -7.06
C ALA A 102 6.26 -4.34 -8.28
N GLY A 103 5.70 -4.07 -9.46
CA GLY A 103 6.47 -3.83 -10.67
C GLY A 103 7.00 -2.41 -10.67
N THR A 104 8.25 -2.21 -11.11
CA THR A 104 8.86 -0.89 -11.11
C THR A 104 9.75 -0.66 -12.33
N ASP A 105 9.92 0.60 -12.71
CA ASP A 105 10.96 1.05 -13.66
C ASP A 105 12.15 1.71 -12.93
N LEU A 106 12.28 1.43 -11.64
CA LEU A 106 13.43 1.87 -10.84
C LEU A 106 14.72 1.18 -11.29
N PRO A 107 15.86 1.87 -11.21
CA PRO A 107 17.14 1.26 -11.55
C PRO A 107 17.56 0.26 -10.46
N GLY A 108 18.27 -0.79 -10.89
CA GLY A 108 18.89 -1.78 -10.03
C GLY A 108 18.22 -3.12 -10.03
N GLN A 109 18.52 -3.91 -9.01
CA GLN A 109 18.07 -5.29 -8.87
C GLN A 109 16.79 -5.34 -8.02
N SER A 110 16.02 -6.42 -8.20
CA SER A 110 14.86 -6.70 -7.35
C SER A 110 15.23 -6.76 -5.88
N ARG A 111 14.33 -6.32 -5.02
CA ARG A 111 14.54 -6.22 -3.57
C ARG A 111 13.38 -6.81 -2.80
N ILE A 112 13.71 -7.34 -1.63
CA ILE A 112 12.71 -7.85 -0.66
C ILE A 112 12.71 -6.91 0.54
N PHE A 113 11.50 -6.53 0.96
CA PHE A 113 11.23 -5.85 2.22
C PHE A 113 10.54 -6.82 3.16
N ASP A 114 11.18 -7.13 4.27
CA ASP A 114 10.66 -8.04 5.29
C ASP A 114 9.97 -7.26 6.40
N PHE A 115 8.65 -7.34 6.45
CA PHE A 115 7.90 -6.69 7.52
C PHE A 115 6.60 -7.41 7.79
N ARG A 116 6.44 -7.94 9.02
CA ARG A 116 5.23 -8.66 9.41
C ARG A 116 4.01 -7.75 9.38
N TRP A 117 2.98 -8.19 8.69
CA TRP A 117 1.71 -7.48 8.61
C TRP A 117 0.56 -8.48 8.56
N ASN A 118 0.13 -8.91 9.76
CA ASN A 118 -0.86 -9.96 9.88
C ASN A 118 -1.88 -9.59 10.96
N GLY A 119 -3.00 -9.05 10.54
CA GLY A 119 -4.07 -8.64 11.44
C GLY A 119 -3.55 -7.76 12.58
N MET A 120 -3.55 -8.31 13.79
CA MET A 120 -3.07 -7.62 14.98
C MET A 120 -1.54 -7.61 15.15
N LEU A 121 -0.82 -8.47 14.43
CA LEU A 121 0.63 -8.59 14.53
C LEU A 121 1.28 -7.75 13.42
N GLN A 122 2.10 -6.79 13.83
CA GLN A 122 2.88 -5.92 12.95
C GLN A 122 4.37 -6.08 13.23
N GLY A 123 5.22 -5.67 12.28
CA GLY A 123 6.67 -5.75 12.41
C GLY A 123 7.21 -4.92 13.57
N ASP A 124 6.58 -3.79 13.85
CA ASP A 124 6.82 -2.96 15.04
C ASP A 124 5.58 -2.95 15.93
N MET A 125 5.63 -3.72 17.02
CA MET A 125 4.54 -3.80 17.99
C MET A 125 4.54 -2.67 19.01
N LYS A 126 5.65 -1.91 19.14
CA LYS A 126 5.73 -0.75 20.03
C LYS A 126 5.05 0.46 19.41
N HIS A 127 5.18 0.61 18.09
CA HIS A 127 4.59 1.70 17.32
C HIS A 127 3.56 1.14 16.33
N LYS A 128 2.60 0.39 16.87
CA LYS A 128 1.59 -0.28 16.08
C LYS A 128 0.70 0.73 15.37
N GLU A 129 0.59 0.58 14.05
CA GLU A 129 -0.30 1.39 13.24
C GLU A 129 -1.76 0.95 13.40
N THR A 130 -2.67 1.90 13.56
CA THR A 130 -4.11 1.66 13.43
C THR A 130 -4.43 1.46 11.95
N ARG A 131 -5.14 0.39 11.65
CA ARG A 131 -5.58 0.12 10.28
C ARG A 131 -6.91 0.81 10.02
N ILE A 132 -6.95 1.65 9.00
CA ILE A 132 -8.12 2.40 8.55
C ILE A 132 -8.58 1.99 7.16
N HIS A 133 -7.79 1.18 6.43
CA HIS A 133 -8.09 0.74 5.07
C HIS A 133 -7.84 -0.76 4.92
N ALA A 134 -8.70 -1.45 4.15
CA ALA A 134 -8.62 -2.91 3.96
C ALA A 134 -7.26 -3.37 3.39
N THR A 135 -6.73 -2.63 2.42
CA THR A 135 -5.45 -2.93 1.75
C THR A 135 -4.29 -2.08 2.27
N GLN A 136 -4.42 -1.50 3.46
CA GLN A 136 -3.38 -0.64 4.05
C GLN A 136 -2.01 -1.33 4.08
N LYS A 137 -1.03 -0.64 3.52
CA LYS A 137 0.39 -0.98 3.64
C LYS A 137 1.03 -0.23 4.80
N PRO A 138 2.08 -0.77 5.44
CA PRO A 138 2.75 -0.10 6.56
C PRO A 138 3.52 1.15 6.09
N VAL A 139 3.57 2.18 6.93
CA VAL A 139 4.41 3.37 6.71
C VAL A 139 5.87 2.97 6.51
N ALA A 140 6.35 1.99 7.28
CA ALA A 140 7.71 1.47 7.19
C ALA A 140 8.10 0.96 5.79
N LEU A 141 7.14 0.43 5.01
CA LEU A 141 7.38 0.01 3.63
C LEU A 141 7.72 1.20 2.73
N TYR A 142 6.94 2.26 2.81
CA TYR A 142 7.17 3.47 2.03
C TYR A 142 8.42 4.24 2.48
N ALA A 143 8.66 4.31 3.79
CA ALA A 143 9.90 4.88 4.32
C ALA A 143 11.14 4.15 3.78
N TRP A 144 11.11 2.82 3.76
CA TRP A 144 12.19 2.01 3.18
C TRP A 144 12.35 2.25 1.66
N ILE A 145 11.25 2.43 0.92
CA ILE A 145 11.28 2.77 -0.51
C ILE A 145 11.91 4.14 -0.73
N TYR A 146 11.44 5.16 -0.02
CA TYR A 146 11.94 6.52 -0.20
C TYR A 146 13.40 6.65 0.21
N GLN A 147 13.80 6.04 1.32
CA GLN A 147 15.20 6.01 1.72
C GLN A 147 16.14 5.45 0.65
N ARG A 148 15.64 4.50 -0.16
CA ARG A 148 16.46 3.79 -1.12
C ARG A 148 16.49 4.44 -2.50
N TRP A 149 15.41 5.03 -2.94
CA TRP A 149 15.28 5.52 -4.32
C TRP A 149 14.88 6.99 -4.45
N ALA A 150 14.35 7.62 -3.42
CA ALA A 150 14.05 9.04 -3.45
C ALA A 150 15.26 9.89 -3.05
N LYS A 151 15.29 11.11 -3.54
CA LYS A 151 16.31 12.13 -3.24
C LYS A 151 15.64 13.41 -2.80
N ALA A 152 16.37 14.27 -2.11
CA ALA A 152 15.88 15.60 -1.77
C ALA A 152 15.42 16.36 -3.03
N GLY A 153 14.22 16.92 -2.97
CA GLY A 153 13.57 17.61 -4.09
C GLY A 153 12.80 16.72 -5.06
N ASP A 154 12.79 15.39 -4.85
CA ASP A 154 11.88 14.53 -5.59
C ASP A 154 10.43 14.78 -5.17
N LYS A 155 9.52 14.61 -6.12
CA LYS A 155 8.09 14.78 -5.95
C LYS A 155 7.38 13.46 -6.06
N ILE A 156 6.55 13.17 -5.08
CA ILE A 156 5.78 11.94 -4.99
C ILE A 156 4.34 12.21 -5.39
N LEU A 157 3.79 11.36 -6.26
CA LEU A 157 2.37 11.31 -6.52
C LEU A 157 1.85 9.92 -6.22
N ASP A 158 0.91 9.82 -5.29
CA ASP A 158 0.15 8.60 -5.02
C ASP A 158 -1.25 8.72 -5.60
N THR A 159 -1.55 7.91 -6.60
CA THR A 159 -2.83 7.96 -7.33
C THR A 159 -3.93 7.15 -6.65
N HIS A 160 -3.59 6.38 -5.60
CA HIS A 160 -4.52 5.56 -4.82
C HIS A 160 -4.11 5.62 -3.36
N LEU A 161 -4.35 6.79 -2.75
CA LEU A 161 -3.82 7.18 -1.45
C LEU A 161 -4.24 6.23 -0.32
N GLY A 162 -5.49 5.78 -0.33
CA GLY A 162 -6.04 4.83 0.62
C GLY A 162 -5.86 5.28 2.07
N SER A 163 -4.97 4.63 2.79
CA SER A 163 -4.70 4.96 4.20
C SER A 163 -3.69 6.10 4.42
N GLY A 164 -3.11 6.68 3.39
CA GLY A 164 -2.09 7.73 3.49
C GLY A 164 -0.74 7.29 4.04
N SER A 165 -0.44 5.99 4.08
CA SER A 165 0.86 5.52 4.59
C SER A 165 2.04 6.04 3.77
N SER A 166 1.87 6.21 2.45
CA SER A 166 2.85 6.83 1.56
C SER A 166 3.06 8.31 1.87
N ARG A 167 1.97 9.05 2.16
CA ARG A 167 2.00 10.47 2.54
C ARG A 167 2.76 10.68 3.84
N ILE A 168 2.48 9.87 4.87
CA ILE A 168 3.18 9.93 6.15
C ILE A 168 4.69 9.71 5.95
N ALA A 169 5.05 8.67 5.22
CA ALA A 169 6.47 8.37 4.94
C ALA A 169 7.16 9.48 4.12
N ALA A 170 6.46 10.11 3.17
CA ALA A 170 6.98 11.22 2.39
C ALA A 170 7.18 12.46 3.25
N TRP A 171 6.24 12.77 4.15
CA TRP A 171 6.36 13.83 5.14
C TRP A 171 7.59 13.65 6.02
N ASP A 172 7.77 12.46 6.60
CA ASP A 172 8.89 12.12 7.44
C ASP A 172 10.24 12.22 6.70
N ALA A 173 10.23 11.98 5.39
CA ALA A 173 11.38 12.07 4.51
C ALA A 173 11.63 13.49 3.94
N GLY A 174 10.76 14.46 4.22
CA GLY A 174 10.86 15.83 3.69
C GLY A 174 10.68 15.92 2.18
N LEU A 175 9.83 15.06 1.61
CA LEU A 175 9.52 15.03 0.17
C LEU A 175 8.22 15.78 -0.14
N ASP A 176 8.19 16.44 -1.29
CA ASP A 176 6.95 17.01 -1.81
C ASP A 176 5.99 15.88 -2.19
N PHE A 177 4.72 15.98 -1.75
CA PHE A 177 3.75 14.90 -1.92
C PHE A 177 2.41 15.41 -2.45
N TRP A 178 1.82 14.63 -3.36
CA TRP A 178 0.44 14.76 -3.84
C TRP A 178 -0.21 13.38 -3.76
N GLY A 179 -1.47 13.34 -3.34
CA GLY A 179 -2.25 12.12 -3.26
C GLY A 179 -3.64 12.31 -3.85
N CYS A 180 -4.20 11.24 -4.40
CA CYS A 180 -5.59 11.19 -4.85
C CYS A 180 -6.28 9.99 -4.19
N GLU A 181 -7.50 10.23 -3.68
CA GLU A 181 -8.40 9.21 -3.18
C GLU A 181 -9.80 9.49 -3.71
N ILE A 182 -10.44 8.50 -4.29
CA ILE A 182 -11.77 8.65 -4.89
C ILE A 182 -12.88 8.46 -3.86
N ASP A 183 -12.64 7.63 -2.86
CA ASP A 183 -13.61 7.39 -1.79
C ASP A 183 -13.47 8.47 -0.70
N LYS A 184 -14.53 9.26 -0.55
CA LYS A 184 -14.51 10.36 0.41
C LYS A 184 -14.33 9.89 1.85
N THR A 185 -14.84 8.71 2.21
CA THR A 185 -14.72 8.19 3.58
C THR A 185 -13.26 7.86 3.88
N TYR A 186 -12.57 7.19 2.94
CA TYR A 186 -11.16 6.91 3.08
C TYR A 186 -10.30 8.17 3.04
N TYR A 187 -10.66 9.14 2.21
CA TYR A 187 -10.00 10.43 2.20
C TYR A 187 -10.09 11.14 3.56
N ASP A 188 -11.28 11.20 4.16
CA ASP A 188 -11.47 11.83 5.48
C ASP A 188 -10.67 11.10 6.58
N LEU A 189 -10.69 9.76 6.59
CA LEU A 189 -9.94 8.94 7.55
C LEU A 189 -8.41 9.11 7.39
N GLU A 190 -7.94 9.25 6.16
CA GLU A 190 -6.54 9.50 5.85
C GLU A 190 -6.10 10.90 6.35
N GLU A 191 -6.90 11.93 6.09
CA GLU A 191 -6.62 13.28 6.56
C GLU A 191 -6.54 13.34 8.10
N GLU A 192 -7.46 12.68 8.81
CA GLU A 192 -7.41 12.58 10.27
C GLU A 192 -6.13 11.87 10.75
N ARG A 193 -5.78 10.75 10.11
CA ARG A 193 -4.58 9.98 10.43
C ARG A 193 -3.31 10.80 10.19
N PHE A 194 -3.22 11.50 9.06
CA PHE A 194 -2.08 12.34 8.75
C PHE A 194 -1.96 13.54 9.70
N ALA A 195 -3.07 14.22 10.00
CA ALA A 195 -3.09 15.34 10.95
C ALA A 195 -2.60 14.93 12.34
N ALA A 196 -3.05 13.75 12.82
CA ALA A 196 -2.58 13.20 14.09
C ALA A 196 -1.07 12.91 14.09
N HIS A 197 -0.54 12.36 13.00
CA HIS A 197 0.89 12.11 12.85
C HIS A 197 1.73 13.40 12.84
N ALA A 198 1.33 14.38 12.05
CA ALA A 198 2.02 15.66 11.93
C ALA A 198 2.00 16.45 13.26
N ALA A 199 0.86 16.42 13.99
CA ALA A 199 0.76 17.06 15.30
C ALA A 199 1.72 16.44 16.34
N HIS A 200 1.82 15.09 16.32
CA HIS A 200 2.70 14.38 17.24
C HIS A 200 4.19 14.75 17.03
N GLN A 201 4.63 14.88 15.80
CA GLN A 201 6.02 15.27 15.50
C GLN A 201 6.35 16.68 15.95
N ASN A 202 5.42 17.63 15.79
CA ASN A 202 5.64 19.02 16.21
C ASN A 202 5.83 19.17 17.72
N LEU A 203 5.31 18.24 18.53
CA LEU A 203 5.50 18.24 19.99
C LEU A 203 6.95 17.92 20.42
N PHE A 204 7.74 17.28 19.57
CA PHE A 204 9.15 16.94 19.86
C PHE A 204 10.16 17.96 19.31
N LEU A 205 9.68 18.99 18.61
CA LEU A 205 10.52 20.07 18.06
C LEU A 205 10.51 21.34 18.94
N LEU A 206 9.75 21.32 20.04
CA LEU A 206 9.71 22.37 21.08
C LEU A 206 10.47 21.92 22.31
#